data_89e1dd33c9083a8f10360460c25969af
#
_entry.id   89e1dd33c9083a8f10360460c25969af
#
_cell.length_a   1.000
_cell.length_b   1.000
_cell.length_c   1.000
_cell.angle_alpha   90.00
_cell.angle_beta   90.00
_cell.angle_gamma   90.00
#
_symmetry.space_group_name_H-M   'P 1'
#
loop_
_entity.id
_entity.type
_entity.pdbx_description
1 polymer ?
#
loop_
_entity_poly.entity_id
_entity_poly.type
_entity_poly.pdbx_seq_one_letter_code
_entity_poly.pdbx_strand_id
1 'polypeptide(L)'
;KNNIDKIGKNYPIICDGTDNFKTRYLINDYCIKNKKILISAAINKFDGQLFNFDFRNKSPCFRCFMPQIPSDEVNCQSDGIMTTLAGMAGSLQANEVIKSILNIKSKKRGNLLIFNSLNSDFRTVKLLKNPDCKNKNLHG
;
A
#
# COMPACT_ATOMS: atom_id res chain seq x y z
N LYS A 1 13.49 -3.06 13.88
CA LYS A 1 12.99 -1.66 13.78
C LYS A 1 14.02 -0.69 13.21
N ASN A 2 15.30 -0.86 13.55
CA ASN A 2 16.34 0.15 13.30
C ASN A 2 17.05 0.07 11.93
N ASN A 3 16.65 -0.83 11.04
CA ASN A 3 17.34 -1.02 9.77
C ASN A 3 16.61 -0.41 8.56
N ILE A 4 15.34 0.02 8.70
CA ILE A 4 14.57 0.57 7.58
C ILE A 4 15.21 1.84 7.02
N ASP A 5 15.75 2.71 7.88
CA ASP A 5 16.48 3.91 7.46
C ASP A 5 17.73 3.56 6.66
N LYS A 6 18.48 2.54 7.11
CA LYS A 6 19.68 2.08 6.42
C LYS A 6 19.35 1.46 5.06
N ILE A 7 18.33 0.60 5.01
CA ILE A 7 17.94 -0.13 3.79
C ILE A 7 17.24 0.80 2.80
N GLY A 8 16.26 1.56 3.28
CA GLY A 8 15.38 2.37 2.42
C GLY A 8 15.98 3.68 1.92
N LYS A 9 17.09 4.16 2.52
CA LYS A 9 17.64 5.50 2.25
C LYS A 9 17.83 5.81 0.77
N ASN A 10 18.39 4.88 0.02
CA ASN A 10 18.80 5.08 -1.38
C ASN A 10 17.69 4.74 -2.40
N TYR A 11 16.52 4.30 -1.94
CA TYR A 11 15.44 3.87 -2.83
C TYR A 11 14.30 4.89 -2.81
N PRO A 12 13.98 5.52 -3.95
CA PRO A 12 12.87 6.48 -4.05
C PRO A 12 11.49 5.81 -4.07
N ILE A 13 11.44 4.52 -4.46
CA ILE A 13 10.22 3.70 -4.54
C ILE A 13 10.39 2.51 -3.61
N ILE A 14 9.41 2.30 -2.75
CA ILE A 14 9.36 1.16 -1.83
C ILE A 14 8.13 0.33 -2.17
N CYS A 15 8.33 -0.98 -2.30
CA CYS A 15 7.25 -1.95 -2.44
C CYS A 15 6.99 -2.63 -1.10
N ASP A 16 5.72 -2.78 -0.75
CA ASP A 16 5.30 -3.50 0.45
C ASP A 16 4.34 -4.63 0.05
N GLY A 17 4.75 -5.86 0.30
CA GLY A 17 3.93 -7.06 0.18
C GLY A 17 3.90 -7.85 1.49
N THR A 18 4.05 -7.16 2.62
CA THR A 18 4.06 -7.81 3.93
C THR A 18 2.66 -8.25 4.36
N ASP A 19 2.61 -9.29 5.17
CA ASP A 19 1.39 -9.95 5.64
C ASP A 19 0.92 -9.51 7.03
N ASN A 20 1.61 -8.52 7.61
CA ASN A 20 1.27 -8.04 8.96
C ASN A 20 1.17 -6.51 9.03
N PHE A 21 0.23 -6.04 9.83
CA PHE A 21 -0.05 -4.62 9.98
C PHE A 21 1.12 -3.84 10.58
N LYS A 22 1.83 -4.41 11.54
CA LYS A 22 2.95 -3.74 12.23
C LYS A 22 4.05 -3.32 11.25
N THR A 23 4.44 -4.20 10.33
CA THR A 23 5.43 -3.90 9.30
C THR A 23 4.87 -2.92 8.28
N ARG A 24 3.61 -3.08 7.86
CA ARG A 24 2.93 -2.19 6.92
C ARG A 24 2.87 -0.74 7.44
N TYR A 25 2.51 -0.54 8.71
CA TYR A 25 2.54 0.80 9.33
C TYR A 25 3.95 1.36 9.44
N LEU A 26 4.95 0.53 9.76
CA LEU A 26 6.35 0.95 9.82
C LEU A 26 6.84 1.47 8.46
N ILE A 27 6.55 0.72 7.38
CA ILE A 27 6.93 1.11 6.01
C ILE A 27 6.19 2.38 5.59
N ASN A 28 4.88 2.46 5.84
CA ASN A 28 4.09 3.66 5.54
C ASN A 28 4.66 4.90 6.24
N ASP A 29 4.91 4.83 7.54
CA ASP A 29 5.42 5.96 8.32
C ASP A 29 6.83 6.37 7.88
N TYR A 30 7.66 5.41 7.51
CA TYR A 30 8.97 5.66 6.92
C TYR A 30 8.85 6.40 5.57
N CYS A 31 8.00 5.89 4.67
CA CYS A 31 7.86 6.45 3.32
C CYS A 31 7.29 7.87 3.33
N ILE A 32 6.29 8.16 4.18
CA ILE A 32 5.71 9.51 4.27
C ILE A 32 6.72 10.49 4.86
N LYS A 33 7.45 10.10 5.91
CA LYS A 33 8.48 10.92 6.53
C LYS A 33 9.61 11.29 5.54
N ASN A 34 10.00 10.36 4.69
CA ASN A 34 11.10 10.50 3.75
C ASN A 34 10.64 10.86 2.32
N LYS A 35 9.38 11.26 2.14
CA LYS A 35 8.78 11.68 0.85
C LYS A 35 9.05 10.70 -0.29
N LYS A 36 8.82 9.40 -0.03
CA LYS A 36 9.02 8.33 -1.02
C LYS A 36 7.71 7.94 -1.69
N ILE A 37 7.81 7.18 -2.78
CA ILE A 37 6.66 6.48 -3.34
C ILE A 37 6.52 5.15 -2.60
N LEU A 38 5.31 4.84 -2.15
CA LEU A 38 4.97 3.55 -1.55
C LEU A 38 3.92 2.86 -2.41
N ILE A 39 4.26 1.67 -2.90
CA ILE A 39 3.33 0.80 -3.62
C ILE A 39 3.12 -0.44 -2.75
N SER A 40 1.95 -0.53 -2.11
CA SER A 40 1.63 -1.56 -1.12
C SER A 40 0.52 -2.46 -1.62
N ALA A 41 0.73 -3.76 -1.59
CA ALA A 41 -0.28 -4.76 -1.93
C ALA A 41 -0.67 -5.58 -0.70
N ALA A 42 -1.93 -5.94 -0.63
CA ALA A 42 -2.49 -6.84 0.37
C ALA A 42 -3.44 -7.82 -0.30
N ILE A 43 -3.45 -9.05 0.16
CA ILE A 43 -4.36 -10.08 -0.32
C ILE A 43 -5.00 -10.81 0.86
N ASN A 44 -6.24 -11.21 0.68
CA ASN A 44 -6.98 -12.01 1.65
C ASN A 44 -8.02 -12.87 0.94
N LYS A 45 -8.03 -14.17 1.16
CA LYS A 45 -8.94 -15.13 0.51
C LYS A 45 -8.97 -14.98 -1.01
N PHE A 46 -9.92 -14.23 -1.53
CA PHE A 46 -10.14 -13.96 -2.96
C PHE A 46 -9.96 -12.49 -3.32
N ASP A 47 -9.72 -11.63 -2.35
CA ASP A 47 -9.64 -10.19 -2.51
C ASP A 47 -8.21 -9.67 -2.44
N GLY A 48 -7.90 -8.75 -3.33
CA GLY A 48 -6.65 -8.01 -3.33
C GLY A 48 -6.85 -6.51 -3.26
N GLN A 49 -5.90 -5.83 -2.67
CA GLN A 49 -5.85 -4.39 -2.53
C GLN A 49 -4.48 -3.89 -2.99
N LEU A 50 -4.46 -2.85 -3.80
CA LEU A 50 -3.24 -2.18 -4.22
C LEU A 50 -3.35 -0.69 -3.93
N PHE A 51 -2.42 -0.19 -3.14
CA PHE A 51 -2.24 1.21 -2.81
C PHE A 51 -1.03 1.78 -3.57
N ASN A 52 -1.19 2.97 -4.15
CA ASN A 52 -0.09 3.72 -4.76
C ASN A 52 -0.05 5.11 -4.16
N PHE A 53 0.84 5.32 -3.18
CA PHE A 53 1.04 6.58 -2.48
C PHE A 53 2.29 7.28 -3.00
N ASP A 54 2.15 8.52 -3.46
CA ASP A 54 3.28 9.38 -3.82
C ASP A 54 3.43 10.50 -2.77
N PHE A 55 4.23 10.24 -1.76
CA PHE A 55 4.45 11.18 -0.66
C PHE A 55 5.34 12.39 -1.00
N ARG A 56 5.83 12.47 -2.22
CA ARG A 56 6.48 13.69 -2.74
C ARG A 56 5.42 14.78 -3.01
N ASN A 57 4.18 14.37 -3.19
CA ASN A 57 3.00 15.19 -3.42
C ASN A 57 2.01 15.05 -2.26
N LYS A 58 0.99 15.91 -2.27
CA LYS A 58 -0.13 15.82 -1.30
C LYS A 58 -0.91 14.53 -1.50
N SER A 59 -0.65 13.51 -0.69
CA SER A 59 -1.28 12.19 -0.80
C SER A 59 -1.87 11.75 0.55
N PRO A 60 -3.00 11.02 0.56
CA PRO A 60 -3.37 10.25 1.73
C PRO A 60 -2.31 9.18 2.01
N CYS A 61 -2.35 8.57 3.18
CA CYS A 61 -1.47 7.47 3.54
C CYS A 61 -2.27 6.26 4.04
N PHE A 62 -1.59 5.13 4.29
CA PHE A 62 -2.26 3.94 4.80
C PHE A 62 -3.03 4.19 6.11
N ARG A 63 -2.52 5.09 6.99
CA ARG A 63 -3.24 5.48 8.22
C ARG A 63 -4.48 6.34 7.98
N CYS A 64 -4.64 6.96 6.80
CA CYS A 64 -5.90 7.60 6.45
C CYS A 64 -6.99 6.57 6.15
N PHE A 65 -6.60 5.45 5.55
CA PHE A 65 -7.49 4.33 5.25
C PHE A 65 -7.78 3.49 6.50
N MET A 66 -6.75 3.17 7.27
CA MET A 66 -6.84 2.33 8.47
C MET A 66 -6.10 3.03 9.62
N PRO A 67 -6.81 3.84 10.44
CA PRO A 67 -6.19 4.64 11.51
C PRO A 67 -5.59 3.80 12.64
N GLN A 68 -6.20 2.67 12.95
CA GLN A 68 -5.82 1.77 14.04
C GLN A 68 -5.59 0.35 13.52
N ILE A 69 -4.69 -0.36 14.18
CA ILE A 69 -4.49 -1.80 13.93
C ILE A 69 -5.77 -2.51 14.41
N PRO A 70 -6.39 -3.36 13.60
CA PRO A 70 -7.50 -4.19 14.06
C PRO A 70 -7.11 -5.00 15.30
N SER A 71 -8.01 -5.06 16.31
CA SER A 71 -7.79 -5.83 17.54
C SER A 71 -7.64 -7.32 17.27
N ASP A 72 -8.39 -7.80 16.29
CA ASP A 72 -8.30 -9.17 15.80
C ASP A 72 -7.29 -9.17 14.65
N GLU A 73 -6.06 -9.59 14.91
CA GLU A 73 -5.16 -9.99 13.84
C GLU A 73 -5.86 -11.13 13.10
N VAL A 74 -6.49 -10.80 11.97
CA VAL A 74 -7.04 -11.81 11.07
C VAL A 74 -5.86 -12.69 10.70
N ASN A 75 -5.80 -13.87 11.30
CA ASN A 75 -4.79 -14.87 11.01
C ASN A 75 -5.01 -15.31 9.56
N CYS A 76 -4.30 -14.69 8.63
CA CYS A 76 -4.27 -15.09 7.22
C CYS A 76 -3.88 -16.59 7.07
N GLN A 77 -3.32 -17.17 8.13
CA GLN A 77 -2.93 -18.57 8.19
C GLN A 77 -4.12 -19.55 8.27
N SER A 78 -5.27 -19.12 8.78
CA SER A 78 -6.42 -20.03 8.97
C SER A 78 -7.34 -20.16 7.74
N ASP A 79 -7.38 -19.15 6.87
CA ASP A 79 -8.45 -19.04 5.87
C ASP A 79 -8.02 -19.43 4.44
N GLY A 80 -6.74 -19.67 4.21
CA GLY A 80 -6.21 -19.94 2.87
C GLY A 80 -6.30 -18.72 1.93
N ILE A 81 -5.49 -18.73 0.89
CA ILE A 81 -5.46 -17.69 -0.15
C ILE A 81 -5.45 -18.38 -1.51
N MET A 82 -6.26 -17.90 -2.45
CA MET A 82 -6.18 -18.34 -3.83
C MET A 82 -4.79 -17.98 -4.39
N THR A 83 -4.01 -18.99 -4.76
CA THR A 83 -2.58 -18.84 -5.12
C THR A 83 -2.36 -17.85 -6.26
N THR A 84 -3.25 -17.85 -7.27
CA THR A 84 -3.19 -16.92 -8.40
C THR A 84 -3.33 -15.47 -8.01
N LEU A 85 -4.00 -15.18 -6.89
CA LEU A 85 -4.20 -13.83 -6.37
C LEU A 85 -2.87 -13.15 -6.02
N ALA A 86 -1.91 -13.91 -5.47
CA ALA A 86 -0.57 -13.39 -5.18
C ALA A 86 0.17 -12.97 -6.47
N GLY A 87 0.05 -13.77 -7.54
CA GLY A 87 0.59 -13.44 -8.86
C GLY A 87 -0.04 -12.17 -9.45
N MET A 88 -1.37 -12.05 -9.38
CA MET A 88 -2.09 -10.85 -9.82
C MET A 88 -1.64 -9.60 -9.05
N ALA A 89 -1.61 -9.68 -7.72
CA ALA A 89 -1.18 -8.58 -6.86
C ALA A 89 0.26 -8.14 -7.17
N GLY A 90 1.18 -9.10 -7.30
CA GLY A 90 2.58 -8.82 -7.63
C GLY A 90 2.75 -8.18 -9.01
N SER A 91 2.04 -8.66 -10.02
CA SER A 91 2.07 -8.09 -11.37
C SER A 91 1.52 -6.66 -11.42
N LEU A 92 0.41 -6.41 -10.73
CA LEU A 92 -0.17 -5.07 -10.61
C LEU A 92 0.77 -4.12 -9.87
N GLN A 93 1.42 -4.59 -8.80
CA GLN A 93 2.40 -3.83 -8.04
C GLN A 93 3.62 -3.48 -8.90
N ALA A 94 4.18 -4.44 -9.61
CA ALA A 94 5.32 -4.23 -10.52
C ALA A 94 4.97 -3.22 -11.63
N ASN A 95 3.76 -3.30 -12.20
CA ASN A 95 3.30 -2.35 -13.21
C ASN A 95 3.26 -0.90 -12.69
N GLU A 96 2.81 -0.67 -11.46
CA GLU A 96 2.82 0.66 -10.85
C GLU A 96 4.26 1.16 -10.57
N VAL A 97 5.19 0.25 -10.22
CA VAL A 97 6.63 0.56 -10.09
C VAL A 97 7.20 1.05 -11.43
N ILE A 98 6.98 0.28 -12.51
CA ILE A 98 7.47 0.62 -13.85
C ILE A 98 6.91 1.99 -14.28
N LYS A 99 5.62 2.23 -14.11
CA LYS A 99 5.00 3.53 -14.41
C LYS A 99 5.61 4.67 -13.59
N SER A 100 5.94 4.41 -12.32
CA SER A 100 6.57 5.40 -11.46
C SER A 100 7.99 5.73 -11.89
N ILE A 101 8.77 4.75 -12.35
CA ILE A 101 10.13 4.92 -12.90
C ILE A 101 10.08 5.72 -14.20
N LEU A 102 9.15 5.36 -15.09
CA LEU A 102 8.97 6.01 -16.40
C LEU A 102 8.22 7.35 -16.33
N ASN A 103 7.86 7.82 -15.13
CA ASN A 103 7.05 9.04 -14.92
C ASN A 103 5.71 9.05 -15.67
N ILE A 104 5.15 7.87 -15.95
CA ILE A 104 3.83 7.75 -16.55
C ILE A 104 2.78 8.11 -15.50
N LYS A 105 1.87 9.03 -15.85
CA LYS A 105 0.77 9.41 -14.95
C LYS A 105 -0.14 8.21 -14.68
N SER A 106 -0.21 7.78 -13.43
CA SER A 106 -1.13 6.73 -12.99
C SER A 106 -2.40 7.36 -12.40
N LYS A 107 -3.55 6.97 -12.92
CA LYS A 107 -4.86 7.32 -12.32
C LYS A 107 -5.08 6.65 -10.95
N LYS A 108 -4.22 5.68 -10.61
CA LYS A 108 -4.27 4.94 -9.33
C LYS A 108 -3.54 5.67 -8.20
N ARG A 109 -2.74 6.69 -8.52
CA ARG A 109 -1.94 7.42 -7.54
C ARG A 109 -2.85 8.14 -6.54
N GLY A 110 -2.66 7.84 -5.25
CA GLY A 110 -3.53 8.33 -4.16
C GLY A 110 -4.90 7.65 -4.07
N ASN A 111 -5.10 6.55 -4.81
CA ASN A 111 -6.32 5.73 -4.79
C ASN A 111 -6.01 4.29 -4.36
N LEU A 112 -7.06 3.58 -4.01
CA LEU A 112 -7.04 2.15 -3.73
C LEU A 112 -7.65 1.40 -4.91
N LEU A 113 -6.90 0.47 -5.50
CA LEU A 113 -7.44 -0.52 -6.40
C LEU A 113 -7.84 -1.75 -5.58
N ILE A 114 -9.10 -2.15 -5.68
CA ILE A 114 -9.63 -3.38 -5.10
C ILE A 114 -9.92 -4.33 -6.26
N PHE A 115 -9.54 -5.59 -6.12
CA PHE A 115 -9.83 -6.62 -7.09
C PHE A 115 -10.24 -7.91 -6.40
N ASN A 116 -11.20 -8.60 -7.01
CA ASN A 116 -11.72 -9.88 -6.54
C ASN A 116 -11.45 -10.95 -7.59
N SER A 117 -10.75 -12.01 -7.21
CA SER A 117 -10.31 -13.05 -8.14
C SER A 117 -11.41 -14.08 -8.47
N LEU A 118 -12.46 -14.20 -7.64
CA LEU A 118 -13.59 -15.08 -7.93
C LEU A 118 -14.42 -14.57 -9.11
N ASN A 119 -14.73 -13.26 -9.09
CA ASN A 119 -15.60 -12.64 -10.09
C ASN A 119 -14.80 -11.89 -11.17
N SER A 120 -13.46 -11.83 -11.05
CA SER A 120 -12.59 -11.02 -11.91
C SER A 120 -12.95 -9.52 -11.93
N ASP A 121 -13.46 -9.02 -10.82
CA ASP A 121 -13.88 -7.64 -10.67
C ASP A 121 -12.72 -6.73 -10.25
N PHE A 122 -12.69 -5.51 -10.83
CA PHE A 122 -11.73 -4.47 -10.49
C PHE A 122 -12.45 -3.16 -10.25
N ARG A 123 -12.18 -2.52 -9.11
CA ARG A 123 -12.70 -1.18 -8.83
C ARG A 123 -11.64 -0.27 -8.22
N THR A 124 -11.69 1.01 -8.56
CA THR A 124 -10.81 2.02 -7.98
C THR A 124 -11.62 2.89 -7.01
N VAL A 125 -11.13 3.03 -5.81
CA VAL A 125 -11.74 3.85 -4.75
C VAL A 125 -10.81 5.02 -4.46
N LYS A 126 -11.36 6.24 -4.47
CA LYS A 126 -10.61 7.43 -4.09
C LYS A 126 -10.39 7.42 -2.58
N LEU A 127 -9.13 7.53 -2.18
CA LEU A 127 -8.77 7.69 -0.77
C LEU A 127 -8.77 9.17 -0.39
N LEU A 128 -9.44 9.48 0.70
CA LEU A 128 -9.45 10.82 1.28
C LEU A 128 -8.44 10.89 2.42
N LYS A 129 -7.87 12.08 2.62
CA LYS A 129 -7.06 12.34 3.81
C LYS A 129 -7.97 12.34 5.04
N ASN A 130 -7.58 11.61 6.07
CA ASN A 130 -8.26 11.65 7.36
C ASN A 130 -7.71 12.83 8.17
N PRO A 131 -8.55 13.79 8.62
CA PRO A 131 -8.14 14.94 9.42
C PRO A 131 -7.54 14.52 10.77
N ASP A 132 -7.94 13.36 11.29
CA ASP A 132 -7.42 12.79 12.55
C ASP A 132 -6.27 11.82 12.36
N CYS A 133 -5.73 11.74 11.14
CA CYS A 133 -4.61 10.86 10.86
C CYS A 133 -3.37 11.24 11.68
N LYS A 134 -2.73 10.24 12.29
CA LYS A 134 -1.47 10.42 13.03
C LYS A 134 -0.39 11.15 12.20
N ASN A 135 -0.41 10.97 10.90
CA ASN A 135 0.55 11.55 9.95
C ASN A 135 0.03 12.83 9.27
N LYS A 136 -1.05 13.45 9.77
CA LYS A 136 -1.70 14.61 9.12
C LYS A 136 -0.75 15.75 8.76
N ASN A 137 0.22 16.03 9.60
CA ASN A 137 1.22 17.09 9.38
C ASN A 137 2.24 16.75 8.27
N LEU A 138 2.29 15.49 7.84
CA LEU A 138 3.21 15.01 6.80
C LEU A 138 2.53 14.85 5.43
N HIS A 139 1.21 15.03 5.35
CA HIS A 139 0.45 14.86 4.09
C HIS A 139 0.62 16.03 3.11
N GLY A 140 1.28 17.10 3.50
CA GLY A 140 1.45 18.32 2.69
C GLY A 140 0.18 19.15 2.57
#